data_3290e84981f2376cc1927fa08e7513b4
#
_entry.id   3290e84981f2376cc1927fa08e7513b4
#
_cell.length_a   1.000
_cell.length_b   1.000
_cell.length_c   1.000
_cell.angle_alpha   90.00
_cell.angle_beta   90.00
_cell.angle_gamma   90.00
#
_symmetry.space_group_name_H-M   'P 1'
#
loop_
_entity.id
_entity.type
_entity.pdbx_description
1 polymer ?
#
loop_
_entity_poly.entity_id
_entity_poly.type
_entity_poly.pdbx_seq_one_letter_code
_entity_poly.pdbx_strand_id
1 'polypeptide(L)'
;MGYFENCNIHRNRIAGFEVKAYANPTVVRCEIHHGQTGGIYVHEKGRGQFIENKIYANNFAGVWITSNSDPTIRGNAIFNGNQGGVYIFGDGRGLIESNDIYGNALAGIQIRTNSCPIVRHNKIHDGQHGGIYVHEKGQGVIEENEVYSNTLAGVWVTTGSTPVLRKNRIHSGKQVGVYFYDNGHGVLEDNDIYNHMYSGVQIRTGSNPKIRRNKIWGGQNGGILVYNSGLGFIEDNEIFDNAMAGVWIKTDSNPTLRRNKIHDGRDGGICIFNGGRGLLEENDIFRNAQAGVLISTNSHPTLRKNRIFDGFAAGIEITNHATATLEGNQIFNNRFGGLFLASGVNVTMKGNRRLYIRLKPGSFRLLTILQCNPLADNKIQNNQDAIEKAVSRGQCLYKISSYTSYPMHDFYRCHTCNTTDRNAICVNCIKKCHQGHDVEFIRHDRFFCDCGAGTLSNPCTLAGEPTHDTDTLYDSAPPIESNTP
;
A
#
# COMPACT_ATOMS: atom_id res chain seq x y z
N MET A 1 21.22 -17.40 41.14
CA MET A 1 21.49 -16.85 39.80
C MET A 1 22.48 -17.77 39.11
N GLY A 2 22.20 -18.24 37.91
CA GLY A 2 23.07 -19.05 37.10
C GLY A 2 23.82 -18.22 36.05
N TYR A 3 25.07 -18.50 35.81
CA TYR A 3 25.86 -17.94 34.71
C TYR A 3 26.29 -19.08 33.79
N PHE A 4 25.97 -18.96 32.50
CA PHE A 4 26.27 -19.97 31.48
C PHE A 4 26.99 -19.26 30.32
N GLU A 5 28.15 -19.73 29.97
CA GLU A 5 28.97 -19.12 28.93
C GLU A 5 29.58 -20.21 28.03
N ASN A 6 29.57 -19.94 26.71
CA ASN A 6 30.15 -20.82 25.71
C ASN A 6 29.64 -22.27 25.76
N CYS A 7 28.38 -22.49 26.17
CA CYS A 7 27.77 -23.80 26.26
C CYS A 7 27.11 -24.22 24.95
N ASN A 8 27.17 -25.49 24.61
CA ASN A 8 26.42 -26.07 23.51
C ASN A 8 25.21 -26.85 24.04
N ILE A 9 24.01 -26.35 23.80
CA ILE A 9 22.76 -26.87 24.37
C ILE A 9 21.85 -27.27 23.22
N HIS A 10 21.62 -28.57 23.07
CA HIS A 10 20.94 -29.07 21.89
C HIS A 10 20.08 -30.32 22.13
N ARG A 11 19.12 -30.52 21.19
CA ARG A 11 18.24 -31.70 21.13
C ARG A 11 17.44 -31.96 22.41
N ASN A 12 17.17 -30.91 23.17
CA ASN A 12 16.37 -31.01 24.38
C ASN A 12 14.89 -31.28 24.02
N ARG A 13 14.24 -32.08 24.87
CA ARG A 13 12.85 -32.46 24.67
C ARG A 13 11.90 -31.27 24.96
N ILE A 14 12.21 -30.47 25.97
CA ILE A 14 11.44 -29.28 26.34
C ILE A 14 12.18 -28.06 25.78
N ALA A 15 12.64 -27.13 26.54
CA ALA A 15 13.43 -26.00 26.06
C ALA A 15 14.93 -26.21 26.35
N GLY A 16 15.77 -25.52 25.60
CA GLY A 16 17.21 -25.44 25.94
C GLY A 16 17.42 -24.78 27.31
N PHE A 17 16.74 -23.65 27.52
CA PHE A 17 16.61 -22.99 28.82
C PHE A 17 15.14 -22.80 29.16
N GLU A 18 14.73 -23.24 30.34
CA GLU A 18 13.45 -22.87 30.94
C GLU A 18 13.72 -21.96 32.15
N VAL A 19 13.15 -20.75 32.13
CA VAL A 19 13.34 -19.72 33.15
C VAL A 19 11.98 -19.30 33.69
N LYS A 20 11.77 -19.53 34.99
CA LYS A 20 10.49 -19.27 35.67
C LYS A 20 10.65 -18.77 37.09
N ALA A 21 9.54 -18.42 37.71
CA ALA A 21 9.48 -18.07 39.12
C ALA A 21 10.55 -17.04 39.54
N TYR A 22 10.59 -15.90 38.84
CA TYR A 22 11.51 -14.79 39.08
C TYR A 22 13.01 -15.13 38.87
N ALA A 23 13.34 -16.32 38.35
CA ALA A 23 14.72 -16.66 38.04
C ALA A 23 15.33 -15.64 37.05
N ASN A 24 16.62 -15.38 37.23
CA ASN A 24 17.33 -14.35 36.44
C ASN A 24 18.75 -14.90 36.10
N PRO A 25 18.86 -15.88 35.23
CA PRO A 25 20.16 -16.39 34.77
C PRO A 25 20.81 -15.41 33.77
N THR A 26 22.11 -15.54 33.60
CA THR A 26 22.89 -14.90 32.52
C THR A 26 23.41 -15.98 31.58
N VAL A 27 23.07 -15.91 30.31
CA VAL A 27 23.43 -16.88 29.28
C VAL A 27 24.12 -16.13 28.15
N VAL A 28 25.41 -16.40 27.95
CA VAL A 28 26.25 -15.62 27.04
C VAL A 28 26.98 -16.53 26.06
N ARG A 29 27.02 -16.17 24.80
CA ARG A 29 27.77 -16.87 23.75
C ARG A 29 27.55 -18.40 23.71
N CYS A 30 26.33 -18.82 24.02
CA CYS A 30 25.93 -20.22 23.92
C CYS A 30 25.32 -20.53 22.55
N GLU A 31 25.38 -21.78 22.13
CA GLU A 31 24.62 -22.32 21.00
C GLU A 31 23.42 -23.12 21.52
N ILE A 32 22.20 -22.75 21.09
CA ILE A 32 20.95 -23.36 21.56
C ILE A 32 20.16 -23.82 20.34
N HIS A 33 20.16 -25.13 20.06
CA HIS A 33 19.71 -25.57 18.74
C HIS A 33 19.12 -27.00 18.69
N HIS A 34 18.42 -27.30 17.60
CA HIS A 34 17.82 -28.60 17.30
C HIS A 34 16.95 -29.15 18.43
N GLY A 35 16.37 -28.29 19.25
CA GLY A 35 15.42 -28.69 20.30
C GLY A 35 14.12 -29.21 19.70
N GLN A 36 13.48 -30.14 20.38
CA GLN A 36 12.17 -30.67 19.98
C GLN A 36 11.04 -29.69 20.24
N THR A 37 11.28 -28.63 21.00
CA THR A 37 10.39 -27.48 21.21
C THR A 37 11.15 -26.18 20.95
N GLY A 38 11.03 -25.17 21.81
CA GLY A 38 11.72 -23.88 21.66
C GLY A 38 13.17 -23.93 22.18
N GLY A 39 13.92 -22.89 21.84
CA GLY A 39 15.26 -22.70 22.36
C GLY A 39 15.27 -22.22 23.81
N ILE A 40 14.60 -21.09 24.05
CA ILE A 40 14.48 -20.44 25.36
C ILE A 40 13.00 -20.25 25.69
N TYR A 41 12.59 -20.61 26.91
CA TYR A 41 11.24 -20.43 27.41
C TYR A 41 11.27 -19.69 28.74
N VAL A 42 10.71 -18.45 28.74
CA VAL A 42 10.64 -17.57 29.92
C VAL A 42 9.19 -17.36 30.31
N HIS A 43 8.80 -17.84 31.51
CA HIS A 43 7.42 -17.76 31.95
C HIS A 43 7.33 -17.52 33.48
N GLU A 44 6.12 -17.38 34.03
CA GLU A 44 5.89 -17.15 35.45
C GLU A 44 6.77 -16.04 36.03
N LYS A 45 6.75 -14.85 35.38
CA LYS A 45 7.55 -13.68 35.78
C LYS A 45 9.06 -13.94 35.77
N GLY A 46 9.50 -14.90 34.97
CA GLY A 46 10.91 -15.15 34.73
C GLY A 46 11.60 -13.93 34.11
N ARG A 47 12.90 -13.85 34.34
CA ARG A 47 13.77 -12.82 33.78
C ARG A 47 14.91 -13.49 33.02
N GLY A 48 16.06 -12.91 32.98
CA GLY A 48 17.24 -13.47 32.36
C GLY A 48 17.90 -12.50 31.41
N GLN A 49 19.19 -12.70 31.25
CA GLN A 49 20.03 -11.98 30.31
C GLN A 49 20.54 -12.98 29.29
N PHE A 50 20.06 -12.92 28.07
CA PHE A 50 20.47 -13.78 26.96
C PHE A 50 21.24 -12.94 25.95
N ILE A 51 22.57 -13.08 25.93
CA ILE A 51 23.47 -12.15 25.25
C ILE A 51 24.38 -12.89 24.28
N GLU A 52 24.42 -12.44 23.02
CA GLU A 52 25.33 -12.95 22.00
C GLU A 52 25.25 -14.47 21.75
N ASN A 53 24.07 -15.07 21.94
CA ASN A 53 23.85 -16.49 21.69
C ASN A 53 23.47 -16.74 20.21
N LYS A 54 23.70 -17.98 19.75
CA LYS A 54 23.16 -18.52 18.50
C LYS A 54 22.01 -19.46 18.82
N ILE A 55 20.81 -19.11 18.34
CA ILE A 55 19.56 -19.85 18.60
C ILE A 55 18.99 -20.25 17.25
N TYR A 56 19.01 -21.54 16.91
CA TYR A 56 18.67 -21.97 15.57
C TYR A 56 18.13 -23.40 15.49
N ALA A 57 17.40 -23.67 14.40
CA ALA A 57 16.88 -24.97 14.04
C ALA A 57 16.07 -25.67 15.18
N ASN A 58 15.40 -24.91 16.02
CA ASN A 58 14.46 -25.44 17.01
C ASN A 58 13.09 -25.68 16.36
N ASN A 59 12.32 -26.67 16.86
CA ASN A 59 11.04 -27.03 16.26
C ASN A 59 9.93 -26.00 16.50
N PHE A 60 10.00 -25.26 17.59
CA PHE A 60 9.12 -24.12 17.86
C PHE A 60 9.89 -22.81 17.82
N ALA A 61 9.32 -21.72 18.35
CA ALA A 61 10.00 -20.45 18.34
C ALA A 61 11.35 -20.50 19.08
N GLY A 62 12.32 -19.76 18.54
CA GLY A 62 13.66 -19.70 19.17
C GLY A 62 13.58 -19.21 20.61
N VAL A 63 12.78 -18.18 20.87
CA VAL A 63 12.55 -17.62 22.21
C VAL A 63 11.06 -17.46 22.46
N TRP A 64 10.58 -17.95 23.61
CA TRP A 64 9.21 -17.79 24.09
C TRP A 64 9.19 -16.98 25.37
N ILE A 65 8.35 -15.96 25.42
CA ILE A 65 8.19 -15.07 26.57
C ILE A 65 6.70 -14.93 26.88
N THR A 66 6.30 -15.30 28.10
CA THR A 66 4.89 -15.24 28.52
C THR A 66 4.73 -14.98 30.01
N SER A 67 3.50 -14.87 30.48
CA SER A 67 3.15 -14.81 31.91
C SER A 67 3.91 -13.72 32.68
N ASN A 68 3.79 -12.46 32.19
CA ASN A 68 4.42 -11.29 32.79
C ASN A 68 5.96 -11.40 32.93
N SER A 69 6.60 -12.19 32.10
CA SER A 69 8.06 -12.33 32.09
C SER A 69 8.72 -11.17 31.37
N ASP A 70 9.94 -10.84 31.78
CA ASP A 70 10.64 -9.63 31.33
C ASP A 70 12.15 -9.90 31.13
N PRO A 71 12.54 -10.78 30.21
CA PRO A 71 13.94 -11.04 29.92
C PRO A 71 14.56 -9.96 29.02
N THR A 72 15.88 -9.91 29.01
CA THR A 72 16.68 -9.18 28.00
C THR A 72 17.23 -10.17 26.98
N ILE A 73 16.89 -9.97 25.72
CA ILE A 73 17.37 -10.75 24.56
C ILE A 73 18.20 -9.79 23.71
N ARG A 74 19.53 -9.84 23.83
CA ARG A 74 20.45 -8.86 23.24
C ARG A 74 21.56 -9.49 22.43
N GLY A 75 21.76 -8.97 21.23
CA GLY A 75 22.91 -9.33 20.39
C GLY A 75 22.91 -10.78 19.90
N ASN A 76 21.78 -11.47 19.94
CA ASN A 76 21.70 -12.86 19.54
C ASN A 76 21.47 -12.99 18.02
N ALA A 77 21.92 -14.10 17.45
CA ALA A 77 21.50 -14.57 16.13
C ALA A 77 20.40 -15.63 16.33
N ILE A 78 19.18 -15.37 15.79
CA ILE A 78 18.00 -16.24 15.95
C ILE A 78 17.52 -16.62 14.55
N PHE A 79 17.81 -17.83 14.10
CA PHE A 79 17.68 -18.14 12.68
C PHE A 79 17.28 -19.59 12.36
N ASN A 80 16.75 -19.79 11.17
CA ASN A 80 16.42 -21.09 10.59
C ASN A 80 15.61 -22.00 11.53
N GLY A 81 14.73 -21.40 12.33
CA GLY A 81 13.77 -22.14 13.16
C GLY A 81 12.61 -22.67 12.33
N ASN A 82 12.02 -23.78 12.75
CA ASN A 82 10.85 -24.38 12.09
C ASN A 82 9.56 -23.63 12.38
N GLN A 83 9.60 -22.62 13.24
CA GLN A 83 8.54 -21.65 13.50
C GLN A 83 9.12 -20.23 13.50
N GLY A 84 8.66 -19.34 14.41
CA GLY A 84 9.14 -17.98 14.51
C GLY A 84 10.46 -17.82 15.26
N GLY A 85 11.02 -16.61 15.20
CA GLY A 85 12.21 -16.27 15.96
C GLY A 85 11.92 -16.03 17.44
N VAL A 86 11.16 -14.98 17.76
CA VAL A 86 10.77 -14.59 19.12
C VAL A 86 9.25 -14.52 19.21
N TYR A 87 8.68 -15.21 20.17
CA TYR A 87 7.25 -15.28 20.40
C TYR A 87 6.89 -14.77 21.80
N ILE A 88 6.12 -13.67 21.86
CA ILE A 88 5.76 -12.96 23.09
C ILE A 88 4.25 -12.96 23.21
N PHE A 89 3.71 -13.57 24.27
CA PHE A 89 2.27 -13.74 24.45
C PHE A 89 1.88 -13.74 25.94
N GLY A 90 0.58 -13.68 26.23
CA GLY A 90 0.07 -13.77 27.60
C GLY A 90 0.71 -12.76 28.56
N ASP A 91 0.58 -11.47 28.28
CA ASP A 91 1.16 -10.36 29.04
C ASP A 91 2.70 -10.38 29.13
N GLY A 92 3.35 -11.04 28.16
CA GLY A 92 4.80 -11.07 28.06
C GLY A 92 5.37 -9.66 27.82
N ARG A 93 6.54 -9.43 28.36
CA ARG A 93 7.33 -8.20 28.18
C ARG A 93 8.70 -8.57 27.64
N GLY A 94 9.67 -7.78 27.91
CA GLY A 94 11.06 -8.03 27.55
C GLY A 94 11.66 -6.93 26.72
N LEU A 95 12.98 -6.89 26.74
CA LEU A 95 13.80 -6.06 25.88
C LEU A 95 14.43 -6.94 24.80
N ILE A 96 13.98 -6.78 23.57
CA ILE A 96 14.51 -7.50 22.40
C ILE A 96 15.36 -6.50 21.62
N GLU A 97 16.67 -6.58 21.76
CA GLU A 97 17.58 -5.53 21.34
C GLU A 97 18.79 -6.05 20.57
N SER A 98 19.11 -5.40 19.47
CA SER A 98 20.34 -5.66 18.68
C SER A 98 20.51 -7.12 18.24
N ASN A 99 19.42 -7.84 17.98
CA ASN A 99 19.46 -9.21 17.49
C ASN A 99 19.45 -9.23 15.96
N ASP A 100 19.99 -10.31 15.41
CA ASP A 100 19.89 -10.67 14.00
C ASP A 100 18.93 -11.87 13.85
N ILE A 101 17.74 -11.63 13.29
CA ILE A 101 16.63 -12.60 13.24
C ILE A 101 16.30 -12.88 11.77
N TYR A 102 16.58 -14.09 11.29
CA TYR A 102 16.46 -14.40 9.87
C TYR A 102 16.16 -15.86 9.54
N GLY A 103 15.64 -16.09 8.36
CA GLY A 103 15.43 -17.43 7.81
C GLY A 103 14.42 -18.30 8.56
N ASN A 104 13.65 -17.76 9.49
CA ASN A 104 12.66 -18.51 10.26
C ASN A 104 11.43 -18.83 9.40
N ALA A 105 10.77 -19.96 9.66
CA ALA A 105 9.62 -20.41 8.87
C ALA A 105 8.36 -19.59 9.09
N LEU A 106 8.17 -19.01 10.26
CA LEU A 106 7.10 -18.09 10.60
C LEU A 106 7.65 -16.68 10.90
N ALA A 107 6.82 -15.80 11.48
CA ALA A 107 7.21 -14.44 11.76
C ALA A 107 8.50 -14.33 12.58
N GLY A 108 9.36 -13.40 12.20
CA GLY A 108 10.60 -13.16 12.95
C GLY A 108 10.31 -12.83 14.40
N ILE A 109 9.38 -11.92 14.67
CA ILE A 109 8.87 -11.60 16.01
C ILE A 109 7.34 -11.64 15.97
N GLN A 110 6.73 -12.29 16.96
CA GLN A 110 5.29 -12.32 17.15
C GLN A 110 4.93 -11.79 18.55
N ILE A 111 4.00 -10.81 18.58
CA ILE A 111 3.54 -10.14 19.80
C ILE A 111 2.03 -10.27 19.87
N ARG A 112 1.51 -10.93 20.90
CA ARG A 112 0.06 -11.13 21.03
C ARG A 112 -0.41 -11.12 22.50
N THR A 113 -1.71 -11.19 22.67
CA THR A 113 -2.38 -11.41 23.97
C THR A 113 -1.89 -10.42 25.03
N ASN A 114 -2.15 -9.12 24.79
CA ASN A 114 -1.81 -7.99 25.66
C ASN A 114 -0.31 -7.81 25.98
N SER A 115 0.57 -8.46 25.25
CA SER A 115 2.01 -8.33 25.46
C SER A 115 2.53 -6.96 25.03
N CYS A 116 3.53 -6.47 25.72
CA CYS A 116 4.06 -5.12 25.55
C CYS A 116 5.59 -5.06 25.67
N PRO A 117 6.33 -5.68 24.74
CA PRO A 117 7.79 -5.66 24.74
C PRO A 117 8.34 -4.32 24.20
N ILE A 118 9.65 -4.13 24.41
CA ILE A 118 10.46 -3.15 23.69
C ILE A 118 11.32 -3.92 22.68
N VAL A 119 11.15 -3.59 21.39
CA VAL A 119 11.84 -4.22 20.25
C VAL A 119 12.61 -3.14 19.53
N ARG A 120 13.95 -3.15 19.65
CA ARG A 120 14.77 -2.07 19.08
C ARG A 120 16.12 -2.55 18.56
N HIS A 121 16.63 -1.81 17.58
CA HIS A 121 17.94 -2.05 16.95
C HIS A 121 18.15 -3.47 16.41
N ASN A 122 17.07 -4.19 16.08
CA ASN A 122 17.16 -5.52 15.50
C ASN A 122 17.22 -5.46 13.98
N LYS A 123 17.83 -6.46 13.37
CA LYS A 123 17.68 -6.82 11.96
C LYS A 123 16.75 -8.01 11.86
N ILE A 124 15.68 -7.89 11.07
CA ILE A 124 14.65 -8.92 10.92
C ILE A 124 14.44 -9.14 9.43
N HIS A 125 14.98 -10.24 8.88
CA HIS A 125 15.11 -10.35 7.44
C HIS A 125 15.10 -11.80 6.91
N ASP A 126 14.93 -11.91 5.59
CA ASP A 126 14.99 -13.16 4.84
C ASP A 126 14.15 -14.30 5.44
N GLY A 127 13.07 -13.94 6.15
CA GLY A 127 12.11 -14.90 6.71
C GLY A 127 11.21 -15.48 5.63
N GLN A 128 10.75 -16.71 5.85
CA GLN A 128 9.79 -17.39 4.98
C GLN A 128 8.34 -16.86 5.17
N HIS A 129 8.13 -16.02 6.15
CA HIS A 129 6.87 -15.38 6.52
C HIS A 129 7.07 -13.86 6.63
N GLY A 130 6.28 -13.17 7.47
CA GLY A 130 6.48 -11.74 7.75
C GLY A 130 7.60 -11.46 8.74
N GLY A 131 7.99 -10.18 8.85
CA GLY A 131 9.00 -9.76 9.80
C GLY A 131 8.46 -9.74 11.23
N ILE A 132 7.49 -8.87 11.51
CA ILE A 132 6.88 -8.69 12.84
C ILE A 132 5.37 -8.84 12.72
N TYR A 133 4.77 -9.64 13.59
CA TYR A 133 3.33 -9.86 13.63
C TYR A 133 2.76 -9.49 15.00
N VAL A 134 1.90 -8.46 15.03
CA VAL A 134 1.25 -7.95 16.25
C VAL A 134 -0.25 -8.19 16.15
N HIS A 135 -0.79 -9.04 17.02
CA HIS A 135 -2.20 -9.41 16.98
C HIS A 135 -2.78 -9.68 18.38
N GLU A 136 -4.09 -9.92 18.46
CA GLU A 136 -4.79 -10.21 19.72
C GLU A 136 -4.46 -9.18 20.81
N LYS A 137 -4.68 -7.90 20.53
CA LYS A 137 -4.40 -6.79 21.43
C LYS A 137 -2.91 -6.66 21.85
N GLY A 138 -2.02 -7.14 21.01
CA GLY A 138 -0.58 -6.93 21.17
C GLY A 138 -0.24 -5.44 21.16
N GLN A 139 0.73 -5.05 21.94
CA GLN A 139 1.21 -3.68 22.11
C GLN A 139 2.73 -3.66 21.97
N GLY A 140 3.38 -2.68 22.52
CA GLY A 140 4.83 -2.57 22.55
C GLY A 140 5.36 -1.41 21.74
N VAL A 141 6.63 -1.14 21.97
CA VAL A 141 7.41 -0.14 21.23
C VAL A 141 8.39 -0.86 20.32
N ILE A 142 8.22 -0.65 19.02
CA ILE A 142 9.03 -1.25 17.96
C ILE A 142 9.77 -0.10 17.29
N GLU A 143 11.05 0.07 17.63
CA GLU A 143 11.79 1.26 17.21
C GLU A 143 13.20 0.95 16.70
N GLU A 144 13.65 1.73 15.74
CA GLU A 144 15.00 1.69 15.22
C GLU A 144 15.44 0.30 14.74
N ASN A 145 14.49 -0.50 14.25
CA ASN A 145 14.77 -1.80 13.63
C ASN A 145 14.95 -1.65 12.12
N GLU A 146 15.66 -2.60 11.54
CA GLU A 146 15.70 -2.82 10.10
C GLU A 146 14.97 -4.11 9.74
N VAL A 147 13.86 -3.99 8.99
CA VAL A 147 12.99 -5.11 8.59
C VAL A 147 13.00 -5.19 7.07
N TYR A 148 13.53 -6.27 6.50
CA TYR A 148 13.73 -6.34 5.05
C TYR A 148 13.72 -7.76 4.48
N SER A 149 13.48 -7.85 3.18
CA SER A 149 13.57 -9.10 2.40
C SER A 149 12.73 -10.27 2.93
N ASN A 150 11.69 -9.99 3.71
CA ASN A 150 10.78 -11.03 4.18
C ASN A 150 9.78 -11.42 3.08
N THR A 151 9.31 -12.64 3.09
CA THR A 151 8.43 -13.20 2.06
C THR A 151 7.03 -12.62 2.10
N LEU A 152 6.51 -12.35 3.28
CA LEU A 152 5.22 -11.69 3.48
C LEU A 152 5.40 -10.25 3.99
N ALA A 153 4.39 -9.64 4.59
CA ALA A 153 4.48 -8.27 5.02
C ALA A 153 5.62 -8.03 6.02
N GLY A 154 6.27 -6.87 5.92
CA GLY A 154 7.30 -6.49 6.88
C GLY A 154 6.77 -6.46 8.30
N VAL A 155 5.65 -5.77 8.51
CA VAL A 155 4.95 -5.73 9.80
C VAL A 155 3.44 -5.92 9.59
N TRP A 156 2.83 -6.78 10.38
CA TRP A 156 1.38 -6.96 10.44
C TRP A 156 0.83 -6.48 11.78
N VAL A 157 -0.25 -5.72 11.74
CA VAL A 157 -0.97 -5.24 12.92
C VAL A 157 -2.45 -5.54 12.76
N THR A 158 -3.01 -6.35 13.63
CA THR A 158 -4.40 -6.80 13.51
C THR A 158 -5.05 -7.05 14.86
N THR A 159 -6.34 -7.36 14.86
CA THR A 159 -7.09 -7.88 16.03
C THR A 159 -6.97 -7.00 17.28
N GLY A 160 -7.30 -5.70 17.12
CA GLY A 160 -7.31 -4.74 18.23
C GLY A 160 -5.93 -4.36 18.78
N SER A 161 -4.86 -4.65 18.06
CA SER A 161 -3.50 -4.34 18.48
C SER A 161 -3.16 -2.86 18.29
N THR A 162 -2.31 -2.33 19.16
CA THR A 162 -1.95 -0.91 19.22
C THR A 162 -0.46 -0.67 19.45
N PRO A 163 0.44 -1.25 18.64
CA PRO A 163 1.86 -1.00 18.79
C PRO A 163 2.26 0.42 18.41
N VAL A 164 3.40 0.87 18.88
CA VAL A 164 4.10 2.06 18.40
C VAL A 164 5.27 1.61 17.53
N LEU A 165 5.22 1.94 16.25
CA LEU A 165 6.24 1.64 15.25
C LEU A 165 6.94 2.95 14.87
N ARG A 166 8.17 3.15 15.33
CA ARG A 166 8.87 4.43 15.09
C ARG A 166 10.32 4.25 14.69
N LYS A 167 10.79 5.14 13.83
CA LYS A 167 12.18 5.20 13.38
C LYS A 167 12.73 3.87 12.82
N ASN A 168 11.85 3.02 12.29
CA ASN A 168 12.26 1.79 11.63
C ASN A 168 12.58 2.03 10.15
N ARG A 169 13.45 1.22 9.60
CA ARG A 169 13.66 1.06 8.16
C ARG A 169 12.99 -0.26 7.74
N ILE A 170 11.96 -0.16 6.92
CA ILE A 170 11.15 -1.31 6.47
C ILE A 170 11.20 -1.33 4.95
N HIS A 171 11.89 -2.29 4.35
CA HIS A 171 12.19 -2.22 2.93
C HIS A 171 12.36 -3.57 2.24
N SER A 172 12.37 -3.52 0.92
CA SER A 172 12.72 -4.64 0.03
C SER A 172 11.97 -5.95 0.31
N GLY A 173 10.76 -5.84 0.86
CA GLY A 173 9.88 -6.99 1.11
C GLY A 173 9.19 -7.46 -0.17
N LYS A 174 8.88 -8.76 -0.22
CA LYS A 174 8.17 -9.37 -1.36
C LYS A 174 6.66 -9.09 -1.34
N GLN A 175 6.16 -8.48 -0.31
CA GLN A 175 4.77 -8.03 -0.18
C GLN A 175 4.70 -6.61 0.40
N VAL A 176 3.69 -6.32 1.21
CA VAL A 176 3.41 -5.03 1.82
C VAL A 176 4.46 -4.67 2.88
N GLY A 177 4.81 -3.40 2.98
CA GLY A 177 5.69 -2.94 4.07
C GLY A 177 5.04 -3.08 5.43
N VAL A 178 3.95 -2.36 5.67
CA VAL A 178 3.18 -2.41 6.93
C VAL A 178 1.70 -2.62 6.62
N TYR A 179 1.09 -3.61 7.25
CA TYR A 179 -0.27 -4.02 6.99
C TYR A 179 -1.14 -3.95 8.24
N PHE A 180 -2.13 -3.05 8.22
CA PHE A 180 -3.16 -2.91 9.25
C PHE A 180 -4.47 -3.51 8.74
N TYR A 181 -5.01 -4.52 9.41
CA TYR A 181 -6.27 -5.15 9.02
C TYR A 181 -7.05 -5.66 10.25
N ASP A 182 -8.32 -5.93 10.07
CA ASP A 182 -9.22 -6.46 11.10
C ASP A 182 -9.08 -5.74 12.46
N ASN A 183 -9.32 -4.42 12.44
CA ASN A 183 -9.18 -3.54 13.61
C ASN A 183 -7.74 -3.46 14.17
N GLY A 184 -6.76 -3.53 13.31
CA GLY A 184 -5.39 -3.15 13.67
C GLY A 184 -5.25 -1.64 13.78
N HIS A 185 -4.64 -1.17 14.85
CA HIS A 185 -4.48 0.25 15.16
C HIS A 185 -3.03 0.57 15.54
N GLY A 186 -2.83 1.59 16.31
CA GLY A 186 -1.51 1.99 16.77
C GLY A 186 -0.94 3.19 16.03
N VAL A 187 0.35 3.37 16.16
CA VAL A 187 1.08 4.53 15.63
C VAL A 187 2.23 4.06 14.74
N LEU A 188 2.29 4.61 13.54
CA LEU A 188 3.39 4.42 12.59
C LEU A 188 4.01 5.80 12.35
N GLU A 189 5.18 6.09 12.96
CA GLU A 189 5.77 7.43 12.91
C GLU A 189 7.28 7.43 12.67
N ASP A 190 7.74 8.40 11.92
CA ASP A 190 9.16 8.62 11.66
C ASP A 190 9.88 7.41 11.01
N ASN A 191 9.16 6.54 10.28
CA ASN A 191 9.73 5.40 9.61
C ASN A 191 10.13 5.72 8.17
N ASP A 192 11.07 4.94 7.65
CA ASP A 192 11.49 4.91 6.25
C ASP A 192 11.03 3.58 5.62
N ILE A 193 10.02 3.64 4.73
CA ILE A 193 9.33 2.47 4.16
C ILE A 193 9.51 2.51 2.64
N TYR A 194 10.27 1.57 2.07
CA TYR A 194 10.64 1.69 0.67
C TYR A 194 10.92 0.37 -0.05
N ASN A 195 10.85 0.42 -1.37
CA ASN A 195 11.20 -0.68 -2.28
C ASN A 195 10.42 -1.99 -2.05
N HIS A 196 9.16 -1.92 -1.65
CA HIS A 196 8.31 -3.10 -1.54
C HIS A 196 7.71 -3.49 -2.89
N MET A 197 7.45 -4.78 -3.10
CA MET A 197 6.79 -5.26 -4.33
C MET A 197 5.29 -4.90 -4.35
N TYR A 198 4.67 -4.72 -3.20
CA TYR A 198 3.31 -4.22 -3.03
C TYR A 198 3.32 -2.84 -2.37
N SER A 199 2.18 -2.38 -1.88
CA SER A 199 2.09 -1.06 -1.25
C SER A 199 3.01 -0.92 -0.03
N GLY A 200 3.55 0.28 0.19
CA GLY A 200 4.32 0.54 1.40
C GLY A 200 3.50 0.30 2.66
N VAL A 201 2.26 0.81 2.68
CA VAL A 201 1.30 0.62 3.79
C VAL A 201 -0.06 0.21 3.24
N GLN A 202 -0.72 -0.73 3.90
CA GLN A 202 -2.12 -1.07 3.62
C GLN A 202 -2.97 -0.97 4.90
N ILE A 203 -4.19 -0.45 4.76
CA ILE A 203 -5.15 -0.27 5.84
C ILE A 203 -6.51 -0.77 5.37
N ARG A 204 -7.10 -1.72 6.07
CA ARG A 204 -8.45 -2.22 5.74
C ARG A 204 -9.26 -2.63 6.98
N THR A 205 -10.52 -2.94 6.76
CA THR A 205 -11.44 -3.62 7.69
C THR A 205 -11.44 -2.99 9.08
N GLY A 206 -11.92 -1.73 9.13
CA GLY A 206 -12.09 -0.98 10.38
C GLY A 206 -10.80 -0.53 11.07
N SER A 207 -9.64 -0.81 10.48
CA SER A 207 -8.36 -0.36 11.03
C SER A 207 -8.23 1.16 10.96
N ASN A 208 -7.72 1.75 12.03
CA ASN A 208 -7.62 3.21 12.18
C ASN A 208 -6.28 3.64 12.81
N PRO A 209 -5.16 3.32 12.16
CA PRO A 209 -3.85 3.71 12.66
C PRO A 209 -3.59 5.22 12.51
N LYS A 210 -2.66 5.73 13.31
CA LYS A 210 -2.05 7.04 13.11
C LYS A 210 -0.74 6.88 12.36
N ILE A 211 -0.67 7.45 11.15
CA ILE A 211 0.48 7.33 10.25
C ILE A 211 1.04 8.73 10.04
N ARG A 212 2.19 9.04 10.63
CA ARG A 212 2.73 10.40 10.63
C ARG A 212 4.25 10.47 10.47
N ARG A 213 4.70 11.47 9.75
CA ARG A 213 6.12 11.76 9.53
C ARG A 213 6.92 10.57 8.99
N ASN A 214 6.30 9.74 8.16
CA ASN A 214 7.00 8.67 7.47
C ASN A 214 7.45 9.11 6.08
N LYS A 215 8.50 8.47 5.56
CA LYS A 215 8.85 8.47 4.14
C LYS A 215 8.44 7.14 3.52
N ILE A 216 7.64 7.19 2.45
CA ILE A 216 7.10 5.99 1.78
C ILE A 216 7.38 6.12 0.28
N TRP A 217 8.31 5.33 -0.25
CA TRP A 217 8.84 5.58 -1.58
C TRP A 217 9.41 4.36 -2.29
N GLY A 218 9.64 4.49 -3.58
CA GLY A 218 10.38 3.51 -4.39
C GLY A 218 9.69 2.16 -4.56
N GLY A 219 8.42 2.03 -4.16
CA GLY A 219 7.67 0.78 -4.27
C GLY A 219 7.27 0.44 -5.71
N GLN A 220 7.09 -0.84 -5.99
CA GLN A 220 6.60 -1.32 -7.30
C GLN A 220 5.07 -1.24 -7.42
N ASN A 221 4.40 -0.78 -6.38
CA ASN A 221 2.96 -0.54 -6.31
C ASN A 221 2.72 0.87 -5.73
N GLY A 222 1.55 1.14 -5.14
CA GLY A 222 1.26 2.42 -4.51
C GLY A 222 1.98 2.65 -3.18
N GLY A 223 1.99 3.89 -2.71
CA GLY A 223 2.55 4.22 -1.40
C GLY A 223 1.67 3.69 -0.27
N ILE A 224 0.45 4.20 -0.16
CA ILE A 224 -0.55 3.78 0.84
C ILE A 224 -1.82 3.32 0.13
N LEU A 225 -2.36 2.17 0.53
CA LEU A 225 -3.65 1.66 0.06
C LEU A 225 -4.62 1.54 1.25
N VAL A 226 -5.74 2.28 1.17
CA VAL A 226 -6.86 2.20 2.14
C VAL A 226 -8.05 1.60 1.43
N TYR A 227 -8.54 0.44 1.88
CA TYR A 227 -9.60 -0.30 1.19
C TYR A 227 -10.49 -1.11 2.15
N ASN A 228 -11.61 -1.61 1.64
CA ASN A 228 -12.57 -2.42 2.42
C ASN A 228 -12.91 -1.79 3.77
N SER A 229 -13.46 -0.58 3.74
CA SER A 229 -13.85 0.18 4.95
C SER A 229 -12.67 0.52 5.88
N GLY A 230 -11.47 0.63 5.35
CA GLY A 230 -10.30 1.13 6.07
C GLY A 230 -10.46 2.59 6.46
N LEU A 231 -9.85 2.97 7.55
CA LEU A 231 -9.79 4.34 8.07
C LEU A 231 -8.34 4.81 8.13
N GLY A 232 -7.97 5.62 9.09
CA GLY A 232 -6.61 6.07 9.33
C GLY A 232 -6.48 7.58 9.36
N PHE A 233 -5.57 8.04 10.21
CA PHE A 233 -5.08 9.41 10.23
C PHE A 233 -3.69 9.43 9.61
N ILE A 234 -3.58 9.98 8.40
CA ILE A 234 -2.37 9.99 7.58
C ILE A 234 -1.88 11.43 7.51
N GLU A 235 -0.88 11.79 8.31
CA GLU A 235 -0.46 13.18 8.52
C GLU A 235 1.04 13.38 8.36
N ASP A 236 1.42 14.50 7.78
CA ASP A 236 2.81 14.96 7.71
C ASP A 236 3.78 13.93 7.07
N ASN A 237 3.29 13.03 6.20
CA ASN A 237 4.12 12.06 5.51
C ASN A 237 4.67 12.61 4.19
N GLU A 238 5.78 12.06 3.74
CA GLU A 238 6.34 12.25 2.42
C GLU A 238 6.21 10.95 1.62
N ILE A 239 5.45 10.98 0.50
CA ILE A 239 5.12 9.82 -0.33
C ILE A 239 5.56 10.13 -1.75
N PHE A 240 6.52 9.40 -2.30
CA PHE A 240 7.13 9.75 -3.59
C PHE A 240 7.74 8.55 -4.31
N ASP A 241 7.98 8.70 -5.61
CA ASP A 241 8.64 7.72 -6.49
C ASP A 241 8.06 6.30 -6.42
N ASN A 242 6.76 6.15 -6.16
CA ASN A 242 6.09 4.85 -6.24
C ASN A 242 5.61 4.58 -7.66
N ALA A 243 5.59 3.33 -8.08
CA ALA A 243 5.23 2.95 -9.45
C ALA A 243 3.76 3.17 -9.77
N MET A 244 2.90 3.15 -8.76
CA MET A 244 1.47 3.44 -8.88
C MET A 244 1.11 4.65 -8.00
N ALA A 245 -0.18 4.94 -7.83
CA ALA A 245 -0.61 6.13 -7.10
C ALA A 245 0.00 6.24 -5.70
N GLY A 246 0.36 7.46 -5.31
CA GLY A 246 0.90 7.71 -3.98
C GLY A 246 -0.03 7.21 -2.88
N VAL A 247 -1.31 7.52 -2.98
CA VAL A 247 -2.35 7.02 -2.06
C VAL A 247 -3.56 6.52 -2.86
N TRP A 248 -4.05 5.35 -2.50
CA TRP A 248 -5.28 4.77 -3.02
C TRP A 248 -6.32 4.70 -1.92
N ILE A 249 -7.54 5.17 -2.20
CA ILE A 249 -8.68 5.10 -1.29
C ILE A 249 -9.84 4.45 -2.05
N LYS A 250 -10.25 3.25 -1.63
CA LYS A 250 -11.29 2.51 -2.35
C LYS A 250 -12.19 1.70 -1.42
N THR A 251 -13.29 1.19 -1.99
CA THR A 251 -14.18 0.22 -1.34
C THR A 251 -14.64 0.72 0.03
N ASP A 252 -15.41 1.83 -0.01
CA ASP A 252 -16.06 2.47 1.15
C ASP A 252 -15.12 2.95 2.28
N SER A 253 -13.85 3.14 1.96
CA SER A 253 -12.86 3.62 2.93
C SER A 253 -12.96 5.12 3.14
N ASN A 254 -12.63 5.58 4.35
CA ASN A 254 -12.79 6.96 4.77
C ASN A 254 -11.62 7.49 5.64
N PRO A 255 -10.41 7.55 5.11
CA PRO A 255 -9.26 8.08 5.84
C PRO A 255 -9.28 9.62 5.91
N THR A 256 -8.49 10.16 6.84
CA THR A 256 -8.10 11.57 6.87
C THR A 256 -6.65 11.70 6.43
N LEU A 257 -6.40 12.47 5.37
CA LEU A 257 -5.07 12.79 4.85
C LEU A 257 -4.79 14.27 5.10
N ARG A 258 -3.81 14.59 5.92
CA ARG A 258 -3.51 15.97 6.30
C ARG A 258 -2.03 16.29 6.20
N ARG A 259 -1.71 17.41 5.59
CA ARG A 259 -0.33 17.95 5.49
C ARG A 259 0.70 16.95 4.94
N ASN A 260 0.28 16.06 4.06
CA ASN A 260 1.22 15.17 3.39
C ASN A 260 1.82 15.83 2.16
N LYS A 261 3.04 15.45 1.80
CA LYS A 261 3.68 15.73 0.52
C LYS A 261 3.62 14.48 -0.35
N ILE A 262 2.93 14.55 -1.47
CA ILE A 262 2.72 13.42 -2.39
C ILE A 262 3.23 13.85 -3.76
N HIS A 263 4.38 13.34 -4.17
CA HIS A 263 5.07 13.90 -5.32
C HIS A 263 5.96 12.92 -6.07
N ASP A 264 6.36 13.33 -7.26
CA ASP A 264 7.31 12.60 -8.13
C ASP A 264 6.94 11.12 -8.31
N GLY A 265 5.65 10.79 -8.24
CA GLY A 265 5.13 9.45 -8.49
C GLY A 265 5.05 9.15 -9.98
N ARG A 266 5.15 7.87 -10.32
CA ARG A 266 5.08 7.39 -11.72
C ARG A 266 3.64 7.24 -12.23
N ASP A 267 2.67 7.50 -11.39
CA ASP A 267 1.22 7.49 -11.65
C ASP A 267 0.57 8.71 -10.98
N GLY A 268 -0.70 8.65 -10.58
CA GLY A 268 -1.42 9.72 -9.89
C GLY A 268 -0.91 10.00 -8.47
N GLY A 269 -1.23 11.16 -7.94
CA GLY A 269 -0.94 11.48 -6.55
C GLY A 269 -1.85 10.70 -5.61
N ILE A 270 -3.17 10.97 -5.66
CA ILE A 270 -4.21 10.28 -4.88
C ILE A 270 -5.29 9.78 -5.83
N CYS A 271 -5.62 8.50 -5.76
CA CYS A 271 -6.70 7.88 -6.52
C CYS A 271 -7.81 7.39 -5.58
N ILE A 272 -9.05 7.86 -5.82
CA ILE A 272 -10.22 7.57 -4.99
C ILE A 272 -11.30 6.97 -5.88
N PHE A 273 -11.72 5.73 -5.61
CA PHE A 273 -12.70 5.04 -6.45
C PHE A 273 -13.49 3.96 -5.67
N ASN A 274 -14.53 3.39 -6.31
CA ASN A 274 -15.41 2.38 -5.72
C ASN A 274 -16.00 2.79 -4.35
N GLY A 275 -16.67 3.94 -4.30
CA GLY A 275 -17.26 4.43 -3.06
C GLY A 275 -16.26 4.99 -2.05
N GLY A 276 -15.04 5.23 -2.47
CA GLY A 276 -14.01 5.86 -1.63
C GLY A 276 -14.44 7.24 -1.15
N ARG A 277 -14.14 7.54 0.08
CA ARG A 277 -14.40 8.85 0.74
C ARG A 277 -13.09 9.40 1.26
N GLY A 278 -13.17 10.28 2.20
CA GLY A 278 -12.02 10.82 2.91
C GLY A 278 -12.05 12.33 3.00
N LEU A 279 -11.33 12.81 3.98
CA LEU A 279 -10.99 14.22 4.11
C LEU A 279 -9.51 14.38 3.73
N LEU A 280 -9.28 15.11 2.63
CA LEU A 280 -7.96 15.48 2.16
C LEU A 280 -7.74 16.96 2.48
N GLU A 281 -6.88 17.28 3.44
CA GLU A 281 -6.72 18.64 3.95
C GLU A 281 -5.26 19.07 4.00
N GLU A 282 -4.99 20.24 3.45
CA GLU A 282 -3.66 20.88 3.52
C GLU A 282 -2.51 20.03 2.95
N ASN A 283 -2.79 19.14 1.99
CA ASN A 283 -1.75 18.35 1.34
C ASN A 283 -1.09 19.12 0.19
N ASP A 284 0.19 18.90 -0.02
CA ASP A 284 0.95 19.31 -1.20
C ASP A 284 1.09 18.11 -2.15
N ILE A 285 0.48 18.21 -3.33
CA ILE A 285 0.45 17.14 -4.34
C ILE A 285 1.05 17.71 -5.63
N PHE A 286 2.20 17.19 -6.05
CA PHE A 286 2.93 17.83 -7.14
C PHE A 286 3.87 16.88 -7.90
N ARG A 287 4.13 17.20 -9.15
CA ARG A 287 5.01 16.48 -10.07
C ARG A 287 4.71 14.99 -10.19
N ASN A 288 3.46 14.59 -10.07
CA ASN A 288 3.04 13.21 -10.35
C ASN A 288 2.78 13.03 -11.84
N ALA A 289 3.02 11.84 -12.37
CA ALA A 289 2.94 11.55 -13.80
C ALA A 289 1.50 11.61 -14.34
N GLN A 290 0.51 11.26 -13.52
CA GLN A 290 -0.91 11.32 -13.85
C GLN A 290 -1.62 12.38 -12.98
N ALA A 291 -2.96 12.38 -12.94
CA ALA A 291 -3.74 13.36 -12.20
C ALA A 291 -3.25 13.53 -10.75
N GLY A 292 -3.16 14.76 -10.29
CA GLY A 292 -2.81 15.01 -8.89
C GLY A 292 -3.78 14.30 -7.95
N VAL A 293 -5.09 14.45 -8.20
CA VAL A 293 -6.15 13.67 -7.53
C VAL A 293 -7.13 13.15 -8.57
N LEU A 294 -7.33 11.85 -8.63
CA LEU A 294 -8.36 11.19 -9.42
C LEU A 294 -9.51 10.76 -8.51
N ILE A 295 -10.74 11.15 -8.83
CA ILE A 295 -11.96 10.79 -8.11
C ILE A 295 -12.91 10.12 -9.09
N SER A 296 -13.24 8.85 -8.85
CA SER A 296 -14.00 8.04 -9.80
C SER A 296 -14.95 7.07 -9.10
N THR A 297 -15.84 6.47 -9.87
CA THR A 297 -16.69 5.33 -9.51
C THR A 297 -17.40 5.49 -8.16
N ASN A 298 -18.45 6.33 -8.13
CA ASN A 298 -19.31 6.56 -6.97
C ASN A 298 -18.59 7.06 -5.70
N SER A 299 -17.42 7.66 -5.85
CA SER A 299 -16.66 8.22 -4.74
C SER A 299 -17.12 9.63 -4.40
N HIS A 300 -16.93 10.08 -3.16
CA HIS A 300 -17.34 11.40 -2.69
C HIS A 300 -16.47 11.96 -1.56
N PRO A 301 -15.19 12.24 -1.84
CA PRO A 301 -14.28 12.84 -0.87
C PRO A 301 -14.55 14.35 -0.67
N THR A 302 -13.98 14.87 0.40
CA THR A 302 -13.84 16.29 0.65
C THR A 302 -12.37 16.70 0.54
N LEU A 303 -12.08 17.66 -0.33
CA LEU A 303 -10.75 18.23 -0.52
C LEU A 303 -10.73 19.67 -0.01
N ARG A 304 -9.93 19.95 1.01
CA ARG A 304 -9.89 21.25 1.67
C ARG A 304 -8.46 21.80 1.75
N LYS A 305 -8.26 23.02 1.28
CA LYS A 305 -6.99 23.75 1.38
C LYS A 305 -5.76 23.01 0.85
N ASN A 306 -5.93 22.07 -0.09
CA ASN A 306 -4.81 21.40 -0.71
C ASN A 306 -4.14 22.30 -1.74
N ARG A 307 -2.84 22.08 -1.96
CA ARG A 307 -2.08 22.63 -3.07
C ARG A 307 -1.77 21.51 -4.06
N ILE A 308 -2.23 21.67 -5.29
CA ILE A 308 -2.08 20.64 -6.34
C ILE A 308 -1.44 21.31 -7.55
N PHE A 309 -0.17 21.02 -7.80
CA PHE A 309 0.62 21.85 -8.72
C PHE A 309 1.74 21.10 -9.43
N ASP A 310 2.24 21.67 -10.52
CA ASP A 310 3.36 21.17 -11.32
C ASP A 310 3.19 19.71 -11.79
N GLY A 311 1.96 19.20 -11.87
CA GLY A 311 1.66 17.85 -12.33
C GLY A 311 1.76 17.71 -13.85
N PHE A 312 2.06 16.50 -14.31
CA PHE A 312 2.18 16.20 -15.75
C PHE A 312 0.83 15.87 -16.42
N ALA A 313 -0.26 15.85 -15.65
CA ALA A 313 -1.62 15.66 -16.13
C ALA A 313 -2.57 16.74 -15.54
N ALA A 314 -3.87 16.47 -15.40
CA ALA A 314 -4.80 17.35 -14.71
C ALA A 314 -4.51 17.47 -13.22
N GLY A 315 -4.81 18.61 -12.61
CA GLY A 315 -4.69 18.75 -11.15
C GLY A 315 -5.66 17.83 -10.42
N ILE A 316 -6.95 17.95 -10.71
CA ILE A 316 -8.02 17.07 -10.22
C ILE A 316 -8.81 16.55 -11.42
N GLU A 317 -9.07 15.24 -11.43
CA GLU A 317 -9.92 14.59 -12.43
C GLU A 317 -11.09 13.89 -11.71
N ILE A 318 -12.34 14.16 -12.15
CA ILE A 318 -13.56 13.59 -11.56
C ILE A 318 -14.38 12.91 -12.64
N THR A 319 -14.62 11.62 -12.51
CA THR A 319 -15.23 10.76 -13.53
C THR A 319 -16.23 9.75 -12.94
N ASN A 320 -16.94 9.05 -13.80
CA ASN A 320 -17.74 7.87 -13.46
C ASN A 320 -18.71 8.08 -12.28
N HIS A 321 -19.58 9.08 -12.40
CA HIS A 321 -20.61 9.41 -11.39
C HIS A 321 -20.06 9.72 -9.99
N ALA A 322 -18.79 10.04 -9.89
CA ALA A 322 -18.22 10.52 -8.65
C ALA A 322 -18.71 11.93 -8.32
N THR A 323 -18.66 12.26 -7.06
CA THR A 323 -18.92 13.62 -6.55
C THR A 323 -17.74 14.07 -5.72
N ALA A 324 -17.63 15.36 -5.45
CA ALA A 324 -16.60 15.88 -4.58
C ALA A 324 -17.03 17.21 -3.96
N THR A 325 -16.50 17.50 -2.79
CA THR A 325 -16.55 18.82 -2.17
C THR A 325 -15.15 19.42 -2.19
N LEU A 326 -14.97 20.55 -2.86
CA LEU A 326 -13.70 21.23 -3.06
C LEU A 326 -13.73 22.59 -2.36
N GLU A 327 -12.99 22.77 -1.28
CA GLU A 327 -12.99 24.00 -0.47
C GLU A 327 -11.60 24.60 -0.32
N GLY A 328 -11.42 25.81 -0.78
CA GLY A 328 -10.21 26.59 -0.57
C GLY A 328 -8.92 26.01 -1.17
N ASN A 329 -9.01 25.08 -2.11
CA ASN A 329 -7.84 24.47 -2.73
C ASN A 329 -7.13 25.44 -3.69
N GLN A 330 -5.84 25.27 -3.85
CA GLN A 330 -5.00 25.97 -4.82
C GLN A 330 -4.52 24.97 -5.87
N ILE A 331 -4.96 25.16 -7.12
CA ILE A 331 -4.68 24.22 -8.21
C ILE A 331 -4.03 25.02 -9.34
N PHE A 332 -2.77 24.76 -9.62
CA PHE A 332 -2.02 25.60 -10.56
C PHE A 332 -0.89 24.84 -11.25
N ASN A 333 -0.52 25.35 -12.41
CA ASN A 333 0.64 24.87 -13.19
C ASN A 333 0.63 23.37 -13.54
N ASN A 334 -0.54 22.74 -13.59
CA ASN A 334 -0.67 21.36 -14.06
C ASN A 334 -0.79 21.33 -15.59
N ARG A 335 -0.18 20.36 -16.23
CA ARG A 335 -0.01 20.35 -17.71
C ARG A 335 -1.32 20.34 -18.47
N PHE A 336 -2.33 19.63 -18.00
CA PHE A 336 -3.64 19.51 -18.66
C PHE A 336 -4.76 20.26 -17.94
N GLY A 337 -4.41 21.29 -17.17
CA GLY A 337 -5.37 22.16 -16.48
C GLY A 337 -5.57 21.80 -15.00
N GLY A 338 -6.34 22.66 -14.33
CA GLY A 338 -6.55 22.52 -12.89
C GLY A 338 -7.57 21.45 -12.54
N LEU A 339 -8.71 21.46 -13.24
CA LEU A 339 -9.85 20.60 -12.92
C LEU A 339 -10.43 20.03 -14.22
N PHE A 340 -10.55 18.72 -14.29
CA PHE A 340 -11.23 18.01 -15.35
C PHE A 340 -12.49 17.33 -14.77
N LEU A 341 -13.65 17.59 -15.40
CA LEU A 341 -14.94 17.02 -15.02
C LEU A 341 -15.52 16.26 -16.21
N ALA A 342 -15.79 14.97 -16.01
CA ALA A 342 -16.56 14.20 -16.96
C ALA A 342 -18.06 14.60 -16.93
N SER A 343 -18.80 14.22 -17.95
CA SER A 343 -20.24 14.45 -17.98
C SER A 343 -20.95 13.68 -16.85
N GLY A 344 -21.98 14.27 -16.28
CA GLY A 344 -22.78 13.64 -15.24
C GLY A 344 -22.17 13.60 -13.84
N VAL A 345 -21.01 14.23 -13.61
CA VAL A 345 -20.44 14.38 -12.26
C VAL A 345 -21.02 15.61 -11.57
N ASN A 346 -21.10 15.55 -10.24
CA ASN A 346 -21.61 16.66 -9.42
C ASN A 346 -20.53 17.10 -8.42
N VAL A 347 -20.14 18.38 -8.45
CA VAL A 347 -19.06 18.93 -7.62
C VAL A 347 -19.53 20.18 -6.91
N THR A 348 -19.36 20.21 -5.59
CA THR A 348 -19.55 21.41 -4.77
C THR A 348 -18.22 22.14 -4.62
N MET A 349 -18.17 23.42 -4.99
CA MET A 349 -16.93 24.20 -4.96
C MET A 349 -17.11 25.50 -4.18
N LYS A 350 -16.18 25.78 -3.25
CA LYS A 350 -16.18 27.01 -2.47
C LYS A 350 -14.76 27.55 -2.25
N GLY A 351 -14.54 28.80 -2.62
CA GLY A 351 -13.30 29.53 -2.31
C GLY A 351 -12.01 28.94 -2.90
N ASN A 352 -12.11 28.07 -3.91
CA ASN A 352 -10.93 27.54 -4.57
C ASN A 352 -10.24 28.62 -5.40
N ARG A 353 -8.92 28.67 -5.39
CA ARG A 353 -8.11 29.63 -6.14
C ARG A 353 -7.34 28.92 -7.24
N ARG A 354 -7.41 29.46 -8.44
CA ARG A 354 -6.54 29.10 -9.56
C ARG A 354 -5.38 30.09 -9.57
N LEU A 355 -4.22 29.65 -9.23
CA LEU A 355 -2.99 30.41 -9.43
C LEU A 355 -2.36 29.93 -10.73
N TYR A 356 -2.56 30.66 -11.82
CA TYR A 356 -1.97 30.49 -13.15
C TYR A 356 -2.30 29.20 -13.91
N ILE A 357 -3.12 29.36 -14.93
CA ILE A 357 -3.17 28.47 -16.09
C ILE A 357 -2.32 29.13 -17.17
N ARG A 358 -1.17 28.59 -17.50
CA ARG A 358 -0.40 29.02 -18.66
C ARG A 358 -0.97 28.31 -19.87
N LEU A 359 -1.78 29.04 -20.63
CA LEU A 359 -2.37 28.56 -21.85
C LEU A 359 -1.47 28.89 -23.03
N LYS A 360 -1.27 27.94 -23.96
CA LYS A 360 -0.67 28.29 -25.25
C LYS A 360 -1.52 29.36 -25.92
N PRO A 361 -0.91 30.36 -26.63
CA PRO A 361 -1.65 31.40 -27.30
C PRO A 361 -2.58 30.84 -28.38
N GLY A 362 -3.87 31.10 -28.29
CA GLY A 362 -4.82 30.74 -29.35
C GLY A 362 -6.23 30.33 -28.94
N SER A 363 -6.50 30.05 -27.68
CA SER A 363 -7.85 29.63 -27.27
C SER A 363 -8.16 30.03 -25.84
N PHE A 364 -8.87 31.17 -25.67
CA PHE A 364 -9.55 31.44 -24.41
C PHE A 364 -10.71 32.40 -24.44
N ARG A 365 -11.80 32.01 -23.80
CA ARG A 365 -12.72 32.92 -23.12
C ARG A 365 -12.66 32.71 -21.63
N LEU A 366 -12.42 33.78 -20.90
CA LEU A 366 -12.51 33.87 -19.45
C LEU A 366 -13.94 33.55 -19.00
N LEU A 367 -14.14 32.61 -18.11
CA LEU A 367 -15.44 32.37 -17.50
C LEU A 367 -15.41 32.62 -16.01
N THR A 368 -16.33 33.47 -15.62
CA THR A 368 -16.53 34.00 -14.28
C THR A 368 -17.01 32.92 -13.30
N ILE A 369 -16.44 32.94 -12.16
CA ILE A 369 -16.61 32.12 -10.97
C ILE A 369 -18.07 32.15 -10.50
N LEU A 370 -18.89 31.20 -10.88
CA LEU A 370 -20.10 30.78 -10.13
C LEU A 370 -20.80 29.56 -10.73
N GLN A 371 -20.35 29.04 -11.87
CA GLN A 371 -20.85 27.79 -12.42
C GLN A 371 -19.66 26.94 -12.90
N CYS A 372 -19.63 25.71 -12.47
CA CYS A 372 -18.64 24.73 -12.92
C CYS A 372 -18.86 24.43 -14.40
N ASN A 373 -18.19 25.15 -15.27
CA ASN A 373 -18.08 24.76 -16.67
C ASN A 373 -16.76 23.95 -16.82
N PRO A 374 -16.79 22.83 -17.54
CA PRO A 374 -15.59 22.04 -17.79
C PRO A 374 -14.58 22.94 -18.51
N LEU A 375 -13.34 22.90 -18.02
CA LEU A 375 -12.21 23.45 -18.74
C LEU A 375 -11.79 22.42 -19.78
N ALA A 376 -12.30 22.58 -20.95
CA ALA A 376 -11.90 21.75 -22.06
C ALA A 376 -10.52 22.19 -22.58
N ASP A 377 -9.51 21.36 -22.45
CA ASP A 377 -8.70 21.09 -23.61
C ASP A 377 -9.60 20.26 -24.52
N ASN A 378 -10.08 20.84 -25.62
CA ASN A 378 -11.08 20.22 -26.47
C ASN A 378 -10.76 18.81 -26.91
N LYS A 379 -9.47 18.46 -27.00
CA LYS A 379 -9.02 17.13 -27.41
C LYS A 379 -9.19 16.07 -26.32
N ILE A 380 -8.94 16.42 -25.06
CA ILE A 380 -9.12 15.50 -23.91
C ILE A 380 -10.61 15.39 -23.58
N GLN A 381 -11.35 16.48 -23.63
CA GLN A 381 -12.80 16.47 -23.45
C GLN A 381 -13.48 15.60 -24.52
N ASN A 382 -13.10 15.76 -25.78
CA ASN A 382 -13.64 14.98 -26.88
C ASN A 382 -13.35 13.48 -26.72
N ASN A 383 -12.17 13.10 -26.23
CA ASN A 383 -11.84 11.71 -25.98
C ASN A 383 -12.64 11.13 -24.83
N GLN A 384 -12.81 11.86 -23.73
CA GLN A 384 -13.61 11.41 -22.59
C GLN A 384 -15.09 11.28 -22.96
N ASP A 385 -15.64 12.26 -23.68
CA ASP A 385 -17.01 12.20 -24.21
C ASP A 385 -17.20 11.03 -25.19
N ALA A 386 -16.20 10.74 -26.03
CA ALA A 386 -16.23 9.60 -26.94
C ALA A 386 -16.25 8.27 -26.16
N ILE A 387 -15.54 8.17 -25.04
CA ILE A 387 -15.53 6.99 -24.19
C ILE A 387 -16.86 6.81 -23.47
N GLU A 388 -17.38 7.86 -22.88
CA GLU A 388 -18.68 7.80 -22.22
C GLU A 388 -19.80 7.41 -23.20
N LYS A 389 -19.75 7.94 -24.43
CA LYS A 389 -20.64 7.51 -25.51
C LYS A 389 -20.44 6.04 -25.89
N ALA A 390 -19.19 5.58 -25.98
CA ALA A 390 -18.91 4.19 -26.29
C ALA A 390 -19.32 3.24 -25.16
N VAL A 391 -19.07 3.63 -23.90
CA VAL A 391 -19.52 2.88 -22.72
C VAL A 391 -21.05 2.78 -22.69
N SER A 392 -21.75 3.90 -22.89
CA SER A 392 -23.22 3.92 -22.89
C SER A 392 -23.84 3.14 -24.06
N ARG A 393 -23.16 3.07 -25.20
CA ARG A 393 -23.56 2.30 -26.37
C ARG A 393 -23.11 0.83 -26.31
N GLY A 394 -22.41 0.41 -25.28
CA GLY A 394 -21.91 -0.96 -25.13
C GLY A 394 -20.80 -1.33 -26.12
N GLN A 395 -20.04 -0.36 -26.64
CA GLN A 395 -18.95 -0.56 -27.61
C GLN A 395 -17.63 -0.90 -26.89
N CYS A 396 -16.76 -1.66 -27.56
CA CYS A 396 -15.43 -1.94 -27.05
C CYS A 396 -14.54 -0.68 -27.10
N LEU A 397 -13.86 -0.38 -26.00
CA LEU A 397 -13.03 0.81 -25.88
C LEU A 397 -11.72 0.75 -26.71
N TYR A 398 -11.33 -0.41 -27.21
CA TYR A 398 -10.17 -0.51 -28.10
C TYR A 398 -10.30 0.37 -29.34
N LYS A 399 -11.46 0.39 -29.96
CA LYS A 399 -11.71 1.14 -31.21
C LYS A 399 -11.73 2.64 -31.07
N ILE A 400 -11.75 3.16 -29.85
CA ILE A 400 -11.71 4.59 -29.55
C ILE A 400 -10.45 5.01 -28.79
N SER A 401 -9.50 4.11 -28.64
CA SER A 401 -8.22 4.33 -27.95
C SER A 401 -7.07 4.49 -28.95
N SER A 402 -6.05 5.25 -28.60
CA SER A 402 -4.79 5.33 -29.34
C SER A 402 -3.59 5.29 -28.39
N TYR A 403 -2.41 4.93 -28.90
CA TYR A 403 -1.18 4.87 -28.09
C TYR A 403 -0.79 6.22 -27.45
N THR A 404 -1.22 7.33 -28.01
CA THR A 404 -0.87 8.66 -27.50
C THR A 404 -1.96 9.26 -26.61
N SER A 405 -3.15 8.65 -26.55
CA SER A 405 -4.29 9.19 -25.82
C SER A 405 -5.23 8.09 -25.34
N TYR A 406 -4.68 7.09 -24.65
CA TYR A 406 -5.52 6.14 -23.92
C TYR A 406 -6.26 6.87 -22.81
N PRO A 407 -7.59 6.76 -22.79
CA PRO A 407 -8.37 7.34 -21.72
C PRO A 407 -8.24 6.55 -20.43
N MET A 408 -8.42 7.22 -19.33
CA MET A 408 -8.52 6.60 -18.02
C MET A 408 -9.84 5.85 -17.92
N HIS A 409 -9.80 4.55 -17.69
CA HIS A 409 -11.00 3.75 -17.41
C HIS A 409 -10.66 2.46 -16.65
N ASP A 410 -11.70 1.76 -16.20
CA ASP A 410 -11.56 0.54 -15.40
C ASP A 410 -11.16 -0.66 -16.27
N PHE A 411 -10.14 -1.37 -15.83
CA PHE A 411 -9.64 -2.60 -16.45
C PHE A 411 -9.88 -3.81 -15.61
N TYR A 412 -10.09 -4.90 -16.30
CA TYR A 412 -10.39 -6.20 -15.73
C TYR A 412 -9.49 -7.28 -16.32
N ARG A 413 -9.31 -8.34 -15.56
CA ARG A 413 -8.71 -9.60 -15.97
C ARG A 413 -9.79 -10.67 -16.01
N CYS A 414 -9.65 -11.65 -16.89
CA CYS A 414 -10.53 -12.81 -16.92
C CYS A 414 -9.73 -14.08 -16.62
N HIS A 415 -9.96 -14.68 -15.47
CA HIS A 415 -9.30 -15.91 -15.05
C HIS A 415 -9.77 -17.11 -15.88
N THR A 416 -11.05 -17.16 -16.27
CA THR A 416 -11.59 -18.20 -17.14
C THR A 416 -10.92 -18.24 -18.51
N CYS A 417 -10.50 -17.08 -19.03
CA CYS A 417 -9.79 -17.00 -20.31
C CYS A 417 -8.27 -17.02 -20.17
N ASN A 418 -7.74 -17.31 -18.99
CA ASN A 418 -6.31 -17.36 -18.68
C ASN A 418 -5.54 -16.10 -19.11
N THR A 419 -6.14 -14.92 -18.92
CA THR A 419 -5.45 -13.67 -19.23
C THR A 419 -4.29 -13.43 -18.25
N THR A 420 -3.15 -13.06 -18.80
CA THR A 420 -1.93 -12.81 -18.02
C THR A 420 -1.94 -11.43 -17.37
N ASP A 421 -0.92 -11.13 -16.56
CA ASP A 421 -0.73 -9.82 -15.93
C ASP A 421 -0.55 -8.67 -16.92
N ARG A 422 -0.31 -8.99 -18.19
CA ARG A 422 -0.11 -8.03 -19.29
C ARG A 422 -1.38 -7.73 -20.07
N ASN A 423 -2.46 -8.48 -19.84
CA ASN A 423 -3.71 -8.30 -20.56
C ASN A 423 -4.69 -7.43 -19.76
N ALA A 424 -5.41 -6.57 -20.47
CA ALA A 424 -6.41 -5.69 -19.90
C ALA A 424 -7.70 -5.71 -20.73
N ILE A 425 -8.84 -5.85 -20.08
CA ILE A 425 -10.15 -5.96 -20.72
C ILE A 425 -11.03 -4.80 -20.23
N CYS A 426 -11.63 -4.05 -21.16
CA CYS A 426 -12.49 -2.92 -20.83
C CYS A 426 -13.83 -3.37 -20.21
N VAL A 427 -14.49 -2.46 -19.52
CA VAL A 427 -15.76 -2.68 -18.81
C VAL A 427 -16.86 -3.28 -19.69
N ASN A 428 -16.95 -2.89 -20.96
CA ASN A 428 -17.99 -3.39 -21.87
C ASN A 428 -17.71 -4.82 -22.34
N CYS A 429 -16.44 -5.14 -22.63
CA CYS A 429 -16.05 -6.51 -22.95
C CYS A 429 -16.22 -7.45 -21.76
N ILE A 430 -15.90 -7.01 -20.56
CA ILE A 430 -16.16 -7.82 -19.35
C ILE A 430 -17.64 -8.14 -19.20
N LYS A 431 -18.52 -7.17 -19.40
CA LYS A 431 -19.96 -7.37 -19.25
C LYS A 431 -20.58 -8.25 -20.34
N LYS A 432 -20.02 -8.27 -21.52
CA LYS A 432 -20.62 -8.95 -22.66
C LYS A 432 -19.79 -10.11 -23.22
N CYS A 433 -18.53 -9.90 -23.58
CA CYS A 433 -17.67 -10.96 -24.13
C CYS A 433 -17.24 -11.97 -23.07
N HIS A 434 -17.18 -11.57 -21.81
CA HIS A 434 -16.78 -12.40 -20.67
C HIS A 434 -17.89 -12.56 -19.63
N GLN A 435 -19.15 -12.45 -20.07
CA GLN A 435 -20.30 -12.64 -19.17
C GLN A 435 -20.32 -14.07 -18.61
N GLY A 436 -20.41 -14.19 -17.29
CA GLY A 436 -20.41 -15.47 -16.59
C GLY A 436 -19.02 -16.08 -16.35
N HIS A 437 -17.97 -15.40 -16.77
CA HIS A 437 -16.60 -15.78 -16.47
C HIS A 437 -16.18 -15.27 -15.08
N ASP A 438 -15.19 -15.91 -14.51
CA ASP A 438 -14.50 -15.40 -13.31
C ASP A 438 -13.59 -14.23 -13.70
N VAL A 439 -13.93 -13.04 -13.20
CA VAL A 439 -13.31 -11.78 -13.59
C VAL A 439 -12.87 -10.96 -12.38
N GLU A 440 -11.71 -10.37 -12.49
CA GLU A 440 -11.10 -9.54 -11.46
C GLU A 440 -10.91 -8.11 -11.96
N PHE A 441 -11.28 -7.13 -11.15
CA PHE A 441 -10.90 -5.74 -11.38
C PHE A 441 -9.42 -5.55 -11.09
N ILE A 442 -8.66 -4.99 -12.05
CA ILE A 442 -7.23 -4.77 -11.88
C ILE A 442 -6.97 -3.37 -11.37
N ARG A 443 -7.39 -2.35 -12.13
CA ARG A 443 -7.12 -0.95 -11.81
C ARG A 443 -7.86 0.02 -12.74
N HIS A 444 -7.88 1.27 -12.36
CA HIS A 444 -8.27 2.38 -13.22
C HIS A 444 -7.01 3.01 -13.80
N ASP A 445 -6.81 2.94 -15.11
CA ASP A 445 -5.56 3.36 -15.75
C ASP A 445 -5.78 3.70 -17.25
N ARG A 446 -4.74 4.18 -17.90
CA ARG A 446 -4.67 4.38 -19.35
C ARG A 446 -4.18 3.12 -20.04
N PHE A 447 -5.06 2.44 -20.72
CA PHE A 447 -4.75 1.18 -21.38
C PHE A 447 -5.60 0.98 -22.64
N PHE A 448 -5.26 0.01 -23.47
CA PHE A 448 -6.14 -0.48 -24.52
C PHE A 448 -6.78 -1.82 -24.12
N CYS A 449 -7.91 -2.13 -24.73
CA CYS A 449 -8.61 -3.38 -24.45
C CYS A 449 -8.07 -4.53 -25.28
N ASP A 450 -7.39 -5.49 -24.70
CA ASP A 450 -6.86 -6.67 -25.38
C ASP A 450 -7.93 -7.53 -26.08
N CYS A 451 -9.12 -7.62 -25.52
CA CYS A 451 -10.25 -8.29 -26.16
C CYS A 451 -10.59 -7.64 -27.51
N GLY A 452 -10.70 -6.33 -27.56
CA GLY A 452 -10.96 -5.60 -28.80
C GLY A 452 -9.79 -5.54 -29.77
N ALA A 453 -8.56 -5.60 -29.25
CA ALA A 453 -7.34 -5.70 -30.05
C ALA A 453 -7.17 -7.06 -30.73
N GLY A 454 -7.93 -8.08 -30.33
CA GLY A 454 -7.82 -9.43 -30.88
C GLY A 454 -6.59 -10.20 -30.37
N THR A 455 -5.99 -9.76 -29.28
CA THR A 455 -4.83 -10.43 -28.67
C THR A 455 -5.23 -11.59 -27.75
N LEU A 456 -6.52 -11.75 -27.48
CA LEU A 456 -7.06 -12.86 -26.70
C LEU A 456 -7.54 -13.99 -27.63
N SER A 457 -7.62 -15.22 -27.12
CA SER A 457 -8.00 -16.43 -27.86
C SER A 457 -9.41 -16.37 -28.47
N ASN A 458 -10.32 -15.62 -27.84
CA ASN A 458 -11.67 -15.45 -28.31
C ASN A 458 -11.87 -14.06 -28.92
N PRO A 459 -12.50 -13.94 -30.11
CA PRO A 459 -12.74 -12.65 -30.74
C PRO A 459 -13.72 -11.80 -29.91
N CYS A 460 -13.51 -10.49 -29.93
CA CYS A 460 -14.43 -9.54 -29.30
C CYS A 460 -15.77 -9.53 -30.04
N THR A 461 -16.86 -9.77 -29.31
CA THR A 461 -18.22 -9.76 -29.86
C THR A 461 -18.84 -8.36 -29.90
N LEU A 462 -18.15 -7.35 -29.36
CA LEU A 462 -18.57 -5.96 -29.40
C LEU A 462 -18.02 -5.31 -30.67
N ALA A 463 -18.77 -5.42 -31.76
CA ALA A 463 -18.46 -4.72 -33.01
C ALA A 463 -18.99 -3.29 -32.94
N GLY A 464 -18.13 -2.32 -33.15
CA GLY A 464 -18.49 -0.94 -33.45
C GLY A 464 -17.61 -0.46 -34.58
N GLU A 465 -18.17 0.27 -35.54
CA GLU A 465 -17.36 0.99 -36.53
C GLU A 465 -16.56 2.09 -35.83
N PRO A 466 -15.29 2.32 -36.21
CA PRO A 466 -14.55 3.48 -35.73
C PRO A 466 -15.34 4.75 -36.05
N THR A 467 -15.44 5.68 -35.12
CA THR A 467 -15.96 7.01 -35.43
C THR A 467 -14.92 7.77 -36.23
N HIS A 468 -15.31 8.72 -37.07
CA HIS A 468 -14.39 9.52 -37.92
C HIS A 468 -13.26 10.20 -37.12
N ASP A 469 -13.45 10.40 -35.82
CA ASP A 469 -12.43 10.97 -34.91
C ASP A 469 -11.34 9.96 -34.50
N THR A 470 -11.51 8.67 -34.78
CA THR A 470 -10.56 7.61 -34.42
C THR A 470 -9.47 7.41 -35.48
N ASP A 471 -9.71 7.77 -36.71
CA ASP A 471 -8.71 7.62 -37.80
C ASP A 471 -7.48 8.50 -37.54
N THR A 472 -7.67 9.68 -36.96
CA THR A 472 -6.56 10.58 -36.58
C THR A 472 -5.82 10.14 -35.31
N LEU A 473 -6.39 9.24 -34.52
CA LEU A 473 -5.80 8.73 -33.29
C LEU A 473 -4.84 7.55 -33.56
N TYR A 474 -5.06 6.80 -34.64
CA TYR A 474 -4.20 5.68 -35.03
C TYR A 474 -2.96 6.10 -35.82
N ASP A 475 -3.02 7.18 -36.59
CA ASP A 475 -1.93 7.65 -37.45
C ASP A 475 -0.70 8.18 -36.67
N SER A 476 -0.81 8.36 -35.36
CA SER A 476 0.27 8.87 -34.50
C SER A 476 0.93 7.82 -33.63
N ALA A 477 0.58 6.53 -33.75
CA ALA A 477 1.16 5.46 -32.95
C ALA A 477 2.54 5.06 -33.52
N PRO A 478 3.61 5.01 -32.73
CA PRO A 478 4.87 4.47 -33.18
C PRO A 478 4.71 2.96 -33.46
N PRO A 479 5.43 2.42 -34.44
CA PRO A 479 5.42 0.98 -34.71
C PRO A 479 5.85 0.21 -33.47
N ILE A 480 5.17 -0.90 -33.19
CA ILE A 480 5.54 -1.82 -32.12
C ILE A 480 6.89 -2.42 -32.49
N GLU A 481 7.95 -2.00 -31.82
CA GLU A 481 9.20 -2.77 -31.87
C GLU A 481 8.92 -4.12 -31.22
N SER A 482 8.91 -5.16 -32.05
CA SER A 482 8.86 -6.54 -31.61
C SER A 482 10.17 -6.90 -30.95
N ASN A 483 10.26 -6.68 -29.64
CA ASN A 483 11.29 -7.32 -28.84
C ASN A 483 10.90 -8.78 -28.64
N THR A 484 11.33 -9.63 -29.55
CA THR A 484 11.58 -11.06 -29.36
C THR A 484 13.06 -11.26 -29.10
N PRO A 485 13.44 -12.29 -28.38
CA PRO A 485 13.15 -12.76 -27.03
C PRO A 485 14.14 -12.31 -25.98
#